data_0dd82729e7da1ade4c5b5cc309221a8c
#
_entry.id   0dd82729e7da1ade4c5b5cc309221a8c
#
_cell.length_a   1.000
_cell.length_b   1.000
_cell.length_c   1.000
_cell.angle_alpha   90.00
_cell.angle_beta   90.00
_cell.angle_gamma   90.00
#
_symmetry.space_group_name_H-M   'P 1'
#
loop_
_entity.id
_entity.type
_entity.pdbx_description
1 polymer ?
#
loop_
_entity_poly.entity_id
_entity_poly.type
_entity_poly.pdbx_seq_one_letter_code
_entity_poly.pdbx_strand_id
1 'polypeptide(L)'
;MFSRGNVKEKARILRFPPPVTGTGMGTGTKWAVDMYAGIGYFAFSYAKLGYRVLAWEINPWSVEGFVRGAGENGLPVKVVLPHQDVPVTVEQQQEEGVAVVFMEDNENAPARIAKMGGGVRGGIERVNLGLLPTSRGSWAGAIQVLAERGGWVHVHENVGIGEIDEMAGRVVKAFEELEKGRGGTRRVACEHIERVKTFAPGVMHCVFDIRIGEERL
;
A
#
# COMPACT_ATOMS: atom_id res chain seq x y z
N MET A 1 -18.84 -3.13 3.35
CA MET A 1 -18.98 -3.01 4.83
C MET A 1 -18.49 -1.64 5.26
N PHE A 2 -19.36 -0.80 5.85
CA PHE A 2 -18.97 0.55 6.30
C PHE A 2 -18.32 0.46 7.68
N SER A 3 -17.06 0.92 7.82
CA SER A 3 -16.34 0.95 9.09
C SER A 3 -15.95 2.38 9.47
N ARG A 4 -16.39 2.85 10.64
CA ARG A 4 -16.03 4.19 11.16
C ARG A 4 -14.51 4.38 11.30
N GLY A 5 -13.76 3.32 11.63
CA GLY A 5 -12.30 3.36 11.70
C GLY A 5 -11.65 3.69 10.35
N ASN A 6 -12.21 3.16 9.25
CA ASN A 6 -11.70 3.47 7.92
C ASN A 6 -11.84 4.97 7.59
N VAL A 7 -12.85 5.67 8.12
CA VAL A 7 -13.02 7.12 7.92
C VAL A 7 -11.86 7.89 8.55
N LYS A 8 -11.45 7.53 9.78
CA LYS A 8 -10.34 8.17 10.48
C LYS A 8 -9.02 7.97 9.71
N GLU A 9 -8.73 6.73 9.32
CA GLU A 9 -7.52 6.38 8.59
C GLU A 9 -7.49 7.02 7.18
N LYS A 10 -8.59 7.03 6.44
CA LYS A 10 -8.72 7.76 5.18
C LYS A 10 -8.38 9.24 5.33
N ALA A 11 -8.93 9.88 6.36
CA ALA A 11 -8.66 11.30 6.64
C ALA A 11 -7.19 11.53 7.00
N ARG A 12 -6.54 10.57 7.68
CA ARG A 12 -5.11 10.61 7.98
C ARG A 12 -4.27 10.48 6.72
N ILE A 13 -4.55 9.51 5.86
CA ILE A 13 -3.85 9.34 4.57
C ILE A 13 -3.90 10.63 3.75
N LEU A 14 -5.05 11.29 3.67
CA LEU A 14 -5.20 12.54 2.92
C LEU A 14 -4.38 13.72 3.48
N ARG A 15 -3.78 13.58 4.66
CA ARG A 15 -2.85 14.56 5.24
C ARG A 15 -1.39 14.25 4.96
N PHE A 16 -1.09 13.11 4.35
CA PHE A 16 0.28 12.80 3.95
C PHE A 16 0.77 13.83 2.92
N PRO A 17 2.06 14.11 2.89
CA PRO A 17 2.60 14.96 1.84
C PRO A 17 2.30 14.31 0.47
N PRO A 18 1.85 15.10 -0.52
CA PRO A 18 1.63 14.58 -1.86
C PRO A 18 2.95 14.08 -2.47
N PRO A 19 2.87 13.17 -3.46
CA PRO A 19 4.07 12.71 -4.14
C PRO A 19 4.78 13.89 -4.82
N VAL A 20 6.10 13.93 -4.68
CA VAL A 20 6.90 14.93 -5.39
C VAL A 20 7.02 14.49 -6.85
N THR A 21 6.36 15.23 -7.73
CA THR A 21 6.45 15.06 -9.18
C THR A 21 7.20 16.25 -9.78
N GLY A 22 8.07 16.04 -10.75
CA GLY A 22 8.86 17.12 -11.35
C GLY A 22 9.85 16.61 -12.39
N THR A 23 10.71 17.47 -12.95
CA THR A 23 11.63 17.20 -14.07
C THR A 23 13.07 16.85 -13.67
N GLY A 24 13.32 16.33 -12.46
CA GLY A 24 14.67 15.93 -11.99
C GLY A 24 14.83 14.42 -11.83
N MET A 25 16.02 13.95 -11.50
CA MET A 25 16.25 12.54 -11.14
C MET A 25 15.36 12.14 -9.96
N GLY A 26 14.46 11.17 -10.15
CA GLY A 26 13.49 10.73 -9.15
C GLY A 26 12.09 11.35 -9.27
N THR A 27 11.80 12.13 -10.30
CA THR A 27 10.56 12.89 -10.50
C THR A 27 9.52 12.22 -11.42
N GLY A 28 9.65 10.93 -11.69
CA GLY A 28 8.65 10.17 -12.46
C GLY A 28 7.34 9.96 -11.69
N THR A 29 6.41 9.31 -12.35
CA THR A 29 5.11 8.90 -11.78
C THR A 29 5.31 8.13 -10.46
N LYS A 30 4.58 8.54 -9.43
CA LYS A 30 4.62 7.91 -8.11
C LYS A 30 3.47 6.95 -7.93
N TRP A 31 3.76 5.83 -7.29
CA TRP A 31 2.83 4.73 -7.13
C TRP A 31 2.58 4.41 -5.67
N ALA A 32 1.33 4.07 -5.37
CA ALA A 32 0.94 3.41 -4.14
C ALA A 32 0.42 2.01 -4.46
N VAL A 33 0.73 1.05 -3.61
CA VAL A 33 0.23 -0.32 -3.69
C VAL A 33 -0.73 -0.55 -2.54
N ASP A 34 -1.95 -1.04 -2.83
CA ASP A 34 -2.90 -1.49 -1.82
C ASP A 34 -3.08 -3.00 -1.93
N MET A 35 -2.51 -3.75 -0.97
CA MET A 35 -2.49 -5.21 -0.99
C MET A 35 -3.82 -5.86 -0.59
N TYR A 36 -4.75 -5.08 -0.04
CA TYR A 36 -6.06 -5.54 0.45
C TYR A 36 -7.11 -4.47 0.17
N ALA A 37 -7.32 -4.17 -1.10
CA ALA A 37 -8.01 -2.98 -1.54
C ALA A 37 -9.50 -2.93 -1.13
N GLY A 38 -10.15 -4.08 -1.00
CA GLY A 38 -11.57 -4.14 -0.71
C GLY A 38 -12.37 -3.34 -1.75
N ILE A 39 -13.23 -2.45 -1.27
CA ILE A 39 -14.01 -1.55 -2.11
C ILE A 39 -13.30 -0.20 -2.38
N GLY A 40 -11.99 -0.12 -2.16
CA GLY A 40 -11.16 1.04 -2.51
C GLY A 40 -10.99 2.10 -1.43
N TYR A 41 -11.26 1.80 -0.16
CA TYR A 41 -11.21 2.80 0.91
C TYR A 41 -9.91 3.58 0.99
N PHE A 42 -8.76 2.89 0.91
CA PHE A 42 -7.45 3.52 1.00
C PHE A 42 -6.90 3.87 -0.39
N ALA A 43 -7.13 3.00 -1.37
CA ALA A 43 -6.74 3.20 -2.76
C ALA A 43 -7.20 4.57 -3.29
N PHE A 44 -8.47 4.95 -3.07
CA PHE A 44 -8.99 6.25 -3.50
C PHE A 44 -8.35 7.43 -2.75
N SER A 45 -7.93 7.23 -1.50
CA SER A 45 -7.23 8.27 -0.74
C SER A 45 -5.85 8.54 -1.32
N TYR A 46 -5.11 7.49 -1.71
CA TYR A 46 -3.83 7.63 -2.41
C TYR A 46 -4.01 8.26 -3.80
N ALA A 47 -5.03 7.85 -4.54
CA ALA A 47 -5.33 8.46 -5.84
C ALA A 47 -5.63 9.97 -5.73
N LYS A 48 -6.38 10.39 -4.70
CA LYS A 48 -6.66 11.81 -4.43
C LYS A 48 -5.41 12.60 -4.04
N LEU A 49 -4.38 11.96 -3.48
CA LEU A 49 -3.08 12.58 -3.22
C LEU A 49 -2.21 12.72 -4.49
N GLY A 50 -2.63 12.16 -5.63
CA GLY A 50 -1.87 12.20 -6.87
C GLY A 50 -0.98 10.98 -7.11
N TYR A 51 -1.11 9.92 -6.30
CA TYR A 51 -0.50 8.62 -6.61
C TYR A 51 -1.30 7.90 -7.69
N ARG A 52 -0.62 7.17 -8.57
CA ARG A 52 -1.23 6.06 -9.29
C ARG A 52 -1.29 4.85 -8.36
N VAL A 53 -2.33 4.04 -8.50
CA VAL A 53 -2.60 2.97 -7.55
C VAL A 53 -2.58 1.61 -8.24
N LEU A 54 -1.82 0.67 -7.68
CA LEU A 54 -1.93 -0.74 -7.97
C LEU A 54 -2.64 -1.39 -6.78
N ALA A 55 -3.74 -2.07 -7.02
CA ALA A 55 -4.61 -2.61 -5.99
C ALA A 55 -4.83 -4.11 -6.18
N TRP A 56 -4.79 -4.89 -5.10
CA TRP A 56 -5.10 -6.33 -5.10
C TRP A 56 -6.32 -6.60 -4.25
N GLU A 57 -7.26 -7.35 -4.82
CA GLU A 57 -8.46 -7.79 -4.14
C GLU A 57 -8.94 -9.12 -4.73
N ILE A 58 -9.08 -10.13 -3.90
CA ILE A 58 -9.47 -11.48 -4.32
C ILE A 58 -10.98 -11.64 -4.48
N ASN A 59 -11.78 -10.84 -3.74
CA ASN A 59 -13.23 -10.96 -3.74
C ASN A 59 -13.86 -10.17 -4.90
N PRO A 60 -14.51 -10.84 -5.87
CA PRO A 60 -15.11 -10.17 -7.04
C PRO A 60 -16.18 -9.15 -6.67
N TRP A 61 -16.93 -9.37 -5.57
CA TRP A 61 -17.91 -8.41 -5.10
C TRP A 61 -17.28 -7.12 -4.54
N SER A 62 -16.12 -7.25 -3.92
CA SER A 62 -15.34 -6.08 -3.48
C SER A 62 -14.78 -5.33 -4.67
N VAL A 63 -14.29 -6.03 -5.70
CA VAL A 63 -13.82 -5.41 -6.95
C VAL A 63 -14.96 -4.65 -7.65
N GLU A 64 -16.17 -5.23 -7.72
CA GLU A 64 -17.33 -4.53 -8.26
C GLU A 64 -17.65 -3.26 -7.45
N GLY A 65 -17.61 -3.35 -6.11
CA GLY A 65 -17.76 -2.19 -5.23
C GLY A 65 -16.67 -1.13 -5.43
N PHE A 66 -15.44 -1.57 -5.69
CA PHE A 66 -14.32 -0.68 -6.03
C PHE A 66 -14.60 0.09 -7.34
N VAL A 67 -15.00 -0.61 -8.40
CA VAL A 67 -15.29 0.01 -9.71
C VAL A 67 -16.43 1.03 -9.59
N ARG A 68 -17.51 0.70 -8.90
CA ARG A 68 -18.63 1.64 -8.66
C ARG A 68 -18.18 2.86 -7.87
N GLY A 69 -17.47 2.65 -6.76
CA GLY A 69 -16.96 3.73 -5.93
C GLY A 69 -15.97 4.62 -6.68
N ALA A 70 -15.15 4.05 -7.54
CA ALA A 70 -14.25 4.81 -8.41
C ALA A 70 -15.02 5.68 -9.41
N GLY A 71 -16.04 5.12 -10.06
CA GLY A 71 -16.91 5.86 -10.99
C GLY A 71 -17.58 7.06 -10.31
N GLU A 72 -18.13 6.89 -9.10
CA GLU A 72 -18.73 7.96 -8.31
C GLU A 72 -17.71 9.07 -7.92
N ASN A 73 -16.44 8.73 -7.82
CA ASN A 73 -15.35 9.68 -7.54
C ASN A 73 -14.65 10.22 -8.80
N GLY A 74 -15.11 9.87 -10.01
CA GLY A 74 -14.49 10.29 -11.26
C GLY A 74 -13.06 9.74 -11.45
N LEU A 75 -12.75 8.59 -10.85
CA LEU A 75 -11.43 7.96 -10.92
C LEU A 75 -11.46 6.84 -11.96
N PRO A 76 -10.72 6.95 -13.07
CA PRO A 76 -10.60 5.86 -14.03
C PRO A 76 -9.96 4.62 -13.39
N VAL A 77 -10.54 3.44 -13.66
CA VAL A 77 -10.08 2.17 -13.12
C VAL A 77 -10.02 1.12 -14.21
N LYS A 78 -8.91 0.38 -14.23
CA LYS A 78 -8.77 -0.84 -15.02
C LYS A 78 -8.81 -2.06 -14.11
N VAL A 79 -9.68 -3.02 -14.40
CA VAL A 79 -9.72 -4.30 -13.71
C VAL A 79 -8.94 -5.33 -14.53
N VAL A 80 -8.06 -6.06 -13.86
CA VAL A 80 -7.27 -7.15 -14.42
C VAL A 80 -7.75 -8.45 -13.81
N LEU A 81 -8.25 -9.36 -14.66
CA LEU A 81 -8.69 -10.68 -14.24
C LEU A 81 -7.49 -11.63 -14.03
N PRO A 82 -7.66 -12.72 -13.24
CA PRO A 82 -6.63 -13.74 -13.11
C PRO A 82 -6.14 -14.22 -14.48
N HIS A 83 -4.85 -14.45 -14.60
CA HIS A 83 -4.18 -14.91 -15.83
C HIS A 83 -4.17 -13.95 -17.02
N GLN A 84 -4.74 -12.75 -16.92
CA GLN A 84 -4.54 -11.73 -17.92
C GLN A 84 -3.13 -11.15 -17.82
N ASP A 85 -2.37 -11.19 -18.91
CA ASP A 85 -1.14 -10.41 -19.02
C ASP A 85 -1.52 -8.95 -19.28
N VAL A 86 -1.01 -8.08 -18.44
CA VAL A 86 -1.18 -6.63 -18.60
C VAL A 86 0.17 -6.08 -19.00
N PRO A 87 0.32 -5.67 -20.27
CA PRO A 87 1.43 -4.79 -20.62
C PRO A 87 1.15 -3.46 -19.91
N VAL A 88 1.89 -3.20 -18.87
CA VAL A 88 1.82 -1.95 -18.13
C VAL A 88 3.12 -1.20 -18.40
N THR A 89 3.17 -0.48 -19.51
CA THR A 89 4.17 0.56 -19.68
C THR A 89 3.66 1.84 -19.02
N VAL A 90 4.55 2.66 -18.49
CA VAL A 90 4.22 3.97 -17.89
C VAL A 90 3.43 4.85 -18.87
N GLU A 91 3.74 4.75 -20.16
CA GLU A 91 3.10 5.51 -21.24
C GLU A 91 1.67 5.06 -21.50
N GLN A 92 1.40 3.75 -21.52
CA GLN A 92 0.05 3.22 -21.72
C GLN A 92 -0.88 3.51 -20.55
N GLN A 93 -0.36 3.64 -19.33
CA GLN A 93 -1.16 4.00 -18.16
C GLN A 93 -1.41 5.51 -18.05
N GLN A 94 -0.69 6.36 -18.76
CA GLN A 94 -1.02 7.78 -18.83
C GLN A 94 -2.40 8.00 -19.46
N GLU A 95 -2.83 7.11 -20.33
CA GLU A 95 -4.13 7.17 -21.02
C GLU A 95 -5.23 6.32 -20.37
N GLU A 96 -4.87 5.26 -19.60
CA GLU A 96 -5.81 4.21 -19.19
C GLU A 96 -6.34 4.29 -17.74
N GLY A 97 -5.89 5.21 -16.90
CA GLY A 97 -6.50 5.37 -15.59
C GLY A 97 -5.57 5.57 -14.40
N VAL A 98 -6.16 6.03 -13.29
CA VAL A 98 -5.48 6.35 -12.04
C VAL A 98 -5.23 5.09 -11.20
N ALA A 99 -6.08 4.05 -11.33
CA ALA A 99 -5.96 2.82 -10.58
C ALA A 99 -6.07 1.57 -11.46
N VAL A 100 -5.26 0.56 -11.14
CA VAL A 100 -5.36 -0.80 -11.71
C VAL A 100 -5.67 -1.76 -10.58
N VAL A 101 -6.76 -2.52 -10.71
CA VAL A 101 -7.21 -3.51 -9.71
C VAL A 101 -6.97 -4.90 -10.26
N PHE A 102 -6.13 -5.67 -9.59
CA PHE A 102 -5.88 -7.08 -9.88
C PHE A 102 -6.85 -7.92 -9.05
N MET A 103 -7.76 -8.64 -9.74
CA MET A 103 -8.71 -9.54 -9.08
C MET A 103 -8.03 -10.90 -8.81
N GLU A 104 -7.06 -10.90 -7.94
CA GLU A 104 -6.26 -12.07 -7.56
C GLU A 104 -5.65 -11.90 -6.17
N ASP A 105 -4.99 -12.96 -5.68
CA ASP A 105 -4.25 -12.90 -4.43
C ASP A 105 -3.06 -11.94 -4.53
N ASN A 106 -2.82 -11.17 -3.46
CA ASN A 106 -1.71 -10.23 -3.38
C ASN A 106 -0.33 -10.91 -3.32
N GLU A 107 -0.26 -12.20 -3.08
CA GLU A 107 0.97 -12.99 -3.23
C GLU A 107 1.55 -12.88 -4.64
N ASN A 108 0.73 -12.59 -5.65
CA ASN A 108 1.15 -12.35 -7.02
C ASN A 108 1.72 -10.94 -7.28
N ALA A 109 1.55 -9.99 -6.35
CA ALA A 109 1.95 -8.60 -6.54
C ALA A 109 3.43 -8.42 -6.90
N PRO A 110 4.40 -9.09 -6.22
CA PRO A 110 5.81 -8.97 -6.60
C PRO A 110 6.10 -9.44 -8.02
N ALA A 111 5.52 -10.58 -8.42
CA ALA A 111 5.72 -11.13 -9.77
C ALA A 111 5.08 -10.26 -10.86
N ARG A 112 3.90 -9.70 -10.59
CA ARG A 112 3.23 -8.75 -11.49
C ARG A 112 4.04 -7.47 -11.67
N ILE A 113 4.46 -6.85 -10.56
CA ILE A 113 5.22 -5.59 -10.58
C ILE A 113 6.60 -5.79 -11.21
N ALA A 114 7.24 -6.94 -11.02
CA ALA A 114 8.51 -7.26 -11.66
C ALA A 114 8.43 -7.27 -13.20
N LYS A 115 7.26 -7.61 -13.77
CA LYS A 115 7.00 -7.59 -15.23
C LYS A 115 6.65 -6.19 -15.75
N MET A 116 6.35 -5.24 -14.86
CA MET A 116 6.06 -3.86 -15.23
C MET A 116 7.36 -3.10 -15.50
N GLY A 117 7.33 -2.11 -16.38
CA GLY A 117 8.50 -1.31 -16.71
C GLY A 117 9.12 -0.63 -15.48
N GLY A 118 10.43 -0.34 -15.56
CA GLY A 118 11.22 0.21 -14.44
C GLY A 118 10.65 1.48 -13.81
N GLY A 119 9.89 2.28 -14.56
CA GLY A 119 9.21 3.47 -14.06
C GLY A 119 8.13 3.17 -13.01
N VAL A 120 7.40 2.05 -13.14
CA VAL A 120 6.44 1.60 -12.13
C VAL A 120 7.16 1.14 -10.87
N ARG A 121 8.06 0.16 -11.04
CA ARG A 121 8.82 -0.43 -9.93
C ARG A 121 9.63 0.62 -9.16
N GLY A 122 10.34 1.51 -9.87
CA GLY A 122 11.12 2.58 -9.25
C GLY A 122 10.27 3.69 -8.62
N GLY A 123 8.98 3.76 -8.93
CA GLY A 123 8.05 4.77 -8.45
C GLY A 123 7.23 4.38 -7.23
N ILE A 124 7.25 3.12 -6.77
CA ILE A 124 6.45 2.66 -5.62
C ILE A 124 7.01 3.23 -4.32
N GLU A 125 6.29 4.17 -3.73
CA GLU A 125 6.69 4.85 -2.50
C GLU A 125 5.85 4.48 -1.28
N ARG A 126 4.64 3.92 -1.50
CA ARG A 126 3.73 3.54 -0.42
C ARG A 126 3.14 2.18 -0.67
N VAL A 127 3.10 1.36 0.38
CA VAL A 127 2.44 0.05 0.38
C VAL A 127 1.50 0.00 1.57
N ASN A 128 0.21 -0.22 1.30
CA ASN A 128 -0.82 -0.36 2.32
C ASN A 128 -1.17 -1.84 2.54
N LEU A 129 -1.17 -2.26 3.81
CA LEU A 129 -1.44 -3.63 4.24
C LEU A 129 -2.69 -3.67 5.12
N GLY A 130 -3.85 -3.35 4.53
CA GLY A 130 -5.11 -3.08 5.22
C GLY A 130 -5.89 -4.32 5.68
N LEU A 131 -5.24 -5.42 6.05
CA LEU A 131 -5.90 -6.64 6.55
C LEU A 131 -5.86 -6.74 8.07
N LEU A 132 -7.00 -7.13 8.66
CA LEU A 132 -7.14 -7.45 10.08
C LEU A 132 -7.57 -8.91 10.26
N PRO A 133 -7.18 -9.60 11.34
CA PRO A 133 -6.49 -9.06 12.53
C PRO A 133 -5.01 -8.78 12.33
N THR A 134 -4.38 -9.32 11.29
CA THR A 134 -2.97 -9.16 10.99
C THR A 134 -2.73 -9.17 9.48
N SER A 135 -1.79 -8.37 9.02
CA SER A 135 -1.33 -8.31 7.63
C SER A 135 -0.02 -9.06 7.39
N ARG A 136 0.46 -9.83 8.39
CA ARG A 136 1.80 -10.42 8.41
C ARG A 136 2.14 -11.27 7.18
N GLY A 137 1.15 -11.95 6.59
CA GLY A 137 1.34 -12.78 5.39
C GLY A 137 1.87 -12.01 4.19
N SER A 138 1.60 -10.71 4.09
CA SER A 138 2.01 -9.87 2.96
C SER A 138 3.26 -9.01 3.20
N TRP A 139 3.90 -9.08 4.39
CA TRP A 139 5.06 -8.23 4.69
C TRP A 139 6.25 -8.49 3.76
N ALA A 140 6.53 -9.76 3.43
CA ALA A 140 7.56 -10.11 2.48
C ALA A 140 7.28 -9.58 1.07
N GLY A 141 6.03 -9.66 0.61
CA GLY A 141 5.60 -9.07 -0.65
C GLY A 141 5.72 -7.54 -0.64
N ALA A 142 5.34 -6.89 0.46
CA ALA A 142 5.41 -5.44 0.59
C ALA A 142 6.84 -4.90 0.40
N ILE A 143 7.84 -5.53 1.03
CA ILE A 143 9.23 -5.08 0.91
C ILE A 143 9.82 -5.34 -0.50
N GLN A 144 9.32 -6.37 -1.19
CA GLN A 144 9.75 -6.70 -2.55
C GLN A 144 9.21 -5.70 -3.59
N VAL A 145 7.99 -5.19 -3.40
CA VAL A 145 7.38 -4.24 -4.33
C VAL A 145 7.82 -2.81 -4.11
N LEU A 146 8.26 -2.46 -2.90
CA LEU A 146 8.73 -1.12 -2.58
C LEU A 146 9.95 -0.75 -3.42
N ALA A 147 9.99 0.50 -3.92
CA ALA A 147 11.12 1.01 -4.70
C ALA A 147 12.48 0.84 -3.97
N GLU A 148 13.56 0.64 -4.72
CA GLU A 148 14.91 0.43 -4.13
C GLU A 148 15.36 1.60 -3.25
N ARG A 149 15.01 2.84 -3.60
CA ARG A 149 15.26 4.02 -2.76
C ARG A 149 14.46 4.02 -1.45
N GLY A 150 13.51 3.05 -1.30
CA GLY A 150 12.65 2.94 -0.15
C GLY A 150 11.35 3.72 -0.28
N GLY A 151 10.64 3.80 0.84
CA GLY A 151 9.32 4.41 0.95
C GLY A 151 8.66 4.06 2.29
N TRP A 152 7.35 3.88 2.28
CA TRP A 152 6.54 3.64 3.44
C TRP A 152 5.73 2.36 3.31
N VAL A 153 5.66 1.58 4.38
CA VAL A 153 4.73 0.46 4.53
C VAL A 153 3.79 0.75 5.69
N HIS A 154 2.49 0.78 5.42
CA HIS A 154 1.45 1.02 6.42
C HIS A 154 0.89 -0.33 6.86
N VAL A 155 1.30 -0.79 8.04
CA VAL A 155 1.01 -2.12 8.57
C VAL A 155 -0.18 -2.05 9.52
N HIS A 156 -1.31 -2.67 9.15
CA HIS A 156 -2.49 -2.75 10.00
C HIS A 156 -2.45 -4.01 10.86
N GLU A 157 -2.62 -3.83 12.17
CA GLU A 157 -2.62 -4.93 13.15
C GLU A 157 -3.65 -4.67 14.26
N ASN A 158 -4.25 -5.74 14.78
CA ASN A 158 -5.00 -5.71 16.03
C ASN A 158 -4.06 -6.08 17.18
N VAL A 159 -3.90 -5.19 18.15
CA VAL A 159 -2.89 -5.30 19.20
C VAL A 159 -3.50 -5.06 20.57
N GLY A 160 -3.07 -5.79 21.58
CA GLY A 160 -3.37 -5.50 22.98
C GLY A 160 -2.91 -4.07 23.34
N ILE A 161 -3.75 -3.31 24.03
CA ILE A 161 -3.46 -1.89 24.31
C ILE A 161 -2.11 -1.72 25.05
N GLY A 162 -1.75 -2.67 25.91
CA GLY A 162 -0.47 -2.66 26.64
C GLY A 162 0.74 -3.15 25.83
N GLU A 163 0.52 -3.66 24.61
CA GLU A 163 1.56 -4.29 23.77
C GLU A 163 1.91 -3.48 22.53
N ILE A 164 1.34 -2.28 22.37
CA ILE A 164 1.45 -1.51 21.13
C ILE A 164 2.91 -1.15 20.81
N ASP A 165 3.67 -0.69 21.79
CA ASP A 165 5.07 -0.31 21.60
C ASP A 165 5.96 -1.53 21.34
N GLU A 166 5.68 -2.66 22.01
CA GLU A 166 6.37 -3.93 21.75
C GLU A 166 6.06 -4.43 20.32
N MET A 167 4.80 -4.30 19.88
CA MET A 167 4.41 -4.66 18.51
C MET A 167 5.18 -3.83 17.48
N ALA A 168 5.35 -2.52 17.69
CA ALA A 168 6.15 -1.68 16.81
C ALA A 168 7.59 -2.22 16.66
N GLY A 169 8.23 -2.60 17.77
CA GLY A 169 9.55 -3.23 17.75
C GLY A 169 9.57 -4.56 16.99
N ARG A 170 8.53 -5.40 17.17
CA ARG A 170 8.40 -6.68 16.45
C ARG A 170 8.25 -6.47 14.94
N VAL A 171 7.44 -5.47 14.53
CA VAL A 171 7.25 -5.13 13.12
C VAL A 171 8.56 -4.63 12.51
N VAL A 172 9.26 -3.69 13.16
CA VAL A 172 10.56 -3.18 12.69
C VAL A 172 11.55 -4.32 12.51
N LYS A 173 11.74 -5.15 13.54
CA LYS A 173 12.65 -6.30 13.47
C LYS A 173 12.33 -7.25 12.32
N ALA A 174 11.05 -7.55 12.10
CA ALA A 174 10.64 -8.42 11.00
C ALA A 174 10.99 -7.82 9.63
N PHE A 175 10.77 -6.52 9.43
CA PHE A 175 11.13 -5.86 8.18
C PHE A 175 12.64 -5.73 8.00
N GLU A 176 13.42 -5.55 9.08
CA GLU A 176 14.89 -5.61 9.03
C GLU A 176 15.40 -6.99 8.59
N GLU A 177 14.81 -8.06 9.13
CA GLU A 177 15.15 -9.44 8.75
C GLU A 177 14.80 -9.71 7.28
N LEU A 178 13.64 -9.25 6.81
CA LEU A 178 13.23 -9.35 5.41
C LEU A 178 14.17 -8.55 4.48
N GLU A 179 14.59 -7.36 4.89
CA GLU A 179 15.54 -6.53 4.13
C GLU A 179 16.90 -7.21 4.02
N LYS A 180 17.42 -7.74 5.12
CA LYS A 180 18.68 -8.51 5.13
C LYS A 180 18.59 -9.78 4.27
N GLY A 181 17.45 -10.50 4.35
CA GLY A 181 17.22 -11.71 3.58
C GLY A 181 17.25 -11.51 2.06
N ARG A 182 16.93 -10.31 1.57
CA ARG A 182 17.05 -9.94 0.15
C ARG A 182 18.42 -9.33 -0.23
N GLY A 183 19.36 -9.27 0.70
CA GLY A 183 20.66 -8.62 0.52
C GLY A 183 20.62 -7.09 0.58
N GLY A 184 19.52 -6.52 1.07
CA GLY A 184 19.36 -5.07 1.21
C GLY A 184 20.01 -4.52 2.47
N THR A 185 20.28 -3.22 2.47
CA THR A 185 20.93 -2.50 3.58
C THR A 185 20.15 -1.27 4.03
N ARG A 186 18.89 -1.11 3.56
CA ARG A 186 18.07 0.03 3.90
C ARG A 186 17.71 0.00 5.40
N ARG A 187 17.73 1.16 6.02
CA ARG A 187 17.25 1.33 7.40
C ARG A 187 15.74 1.10 7.47
N VAL A 188 15.29 0.49 8.55
CA VAL A 188 13.88 0.30 8.88
C VAL A 188 13.58 1.02 10.18
N ALA A 189 12.52 1.80 10.22
CA ALA A 189 12.05 2.47 11.43
C ALA A 189 10.53 2.58 11.44
N CYS A 190 9.92 2.43 12.63
CA CYS A 190 8.53 2.79 12.85
C CYS A 190 8.50 4.28 13.24
N GLU A 191 7.98 5.14 12.34
CA GLU A 191 7.99 6.58 12.57
C GLU A 191 6.69 7.10 13.19
N HIS A 192 5.60 6.34 13.05
CA HIS A 192 4.32 6.70 13.63
C HIS A 192 3.47 5.48 13.92
N ILE A 193 2.65 5.56 14.97
CA ILE A 193 1.64 4.56 15.32
C ILE A 193 0.29 5.25 15.40
N GLU A 194 -0.60 4.97 14.45
CA GLU A 194 -1.98 5.48 14.50
C GLU A 194 -2.89 4.50 15.23
N ARG A 195 -3.49 4.94 16.31
CA ARG A 195 -4.56 4.22 17.03
C ARG A 195 -5.90 4.53 16.38
N VAL A 196 -6.34 3.64 15.49
CA VAL A 196 -7.49 3.88 14.62
C VAL A 196 -8.81 3.77 15.39
N LYS A 197 -9.04 2.64 16.05
CA LYS A 197 -10.26 2.35 16.84
C LYS A 197 -10.05 1.16 17.77
N THR A 198 -10.87 1.06 18.80
CA THR A 198 -11.02 -0.17 19.57
C THR A 198 -11.63 -1.25 18.67
N PHE A 199 -10.99 -2.40 18.63
CA PHE A 199 -11.47 -3.58 17.90
C PHE A 199 -12.31 -4.48 18.81
N ALA A 200 -11.81 -4.75 20.02
CA ALA A 200 -12.46 -5.51 21.08
C ALA A 200 -12.02 -4.95 22.45
N PRO A 201 -12.65 -5.34 23.56
CA PRO A 201 -12.16 -4.96 24.90
C PRO A 201 -10.67 -5.27 25.06
N GLY A 202 -9.86 -4.25 25.37
CA GLY A 202 -8.41 -4.37 25.50
C GLY A 202 -7.61 -4.53 24.20
N VAL A 203 -8.26 -4.52 23.02
CA VAL A 203 -7.60 -4.66 21.71
C VAL A 203 -7.85 -3.44 20.83
N MET A 204 -6.79 -2.86 20.32
CA MET A 204 -6.78 -1.69 19.45
C MET A 204 -6.39 -2.08 18.01
N HIS A 205 -7.14 -1.61 17.02
CA HIS A 205 -6.66 -1.56 15.65
C HIS A 205 -5.66 -0.42 15.53
N CYS A 206 -4.41 -0.77 15.21
CA CYS A 206 -3.32 0.17 14.98
C CYS A 206 -2.84 0.10 13.54
N VAL A 207 -2.28 1.22 13.06
CA VAL A 207 -1.48 1.28 11.83
C VAL A 207 -0.08 1.72 12.22
N PHE A 208 0.91 0.89 11.87
CA PHE A 208 2.32 1.18 12.07
C PHE A 208 2.89 1.70 10.76
N ASP A 209 3.36 2.95 10.77
CA ASP A 209 3.98 3.58 9.59
C ASP A 209 5.48 3.24 9.60
N ILE A 210 5.85 2.27 8.79
CA ILE A 210 7.20 1.78 8.67
C ILE A 210 7.91 2.50 7.53
N ARG A 211 8.93 3.26 7.86
CA ARG A 211 9.85 3.87 6.90
C ARG A 211 10.96 2.90 6.55
N ILE A 212 11.19 2.70 5.25
CA ILE A 212 12.29 1.87 4.73
C ILE A 212 13.06 2.73 3.73
N GLY A 213 14.37 2.87 3.91
CA GLY A 213 15.21 3.67 3.03
C GLY A 213 16.32 4.39 3.78
N GLU A 214 17.04 5.29 3.10
CA GLU A 214 18.06 6.14 3.71
C GLU A 214 17.45 7.17 4.66
N GLU A 215 18.21 7.60 5.68
CA GLU A 215 17.84 8.75 6.51
C GLU A 215 17.72 9.99 5.62
N ARG A 216 16.63 10.76 5.78
CA ARG A 216 16.66 12.14 5.28
C ARG A 216 17.60 12.92 6.21
N LEU A 217 18.73 13.33 5.65
CA LEU A 217 19.59 14.33 6.28
C LEU A 217 18.82 15.63 6.51
#